data_17d1f939917d7a79403280b0af19862a
#
_entry.id   17d1f939917d7a79403280b0af19862a
#
_cell.length_a   1.000
_cell.length_b   1.000
_cell.length_c   1.000
_cell.angle_alpha   90.00
_cell.angle_beta   90.00
_cell.angle_gamma   90.00
#
_symmetry.space_group_name_H-M   'P 1'
#
loop_
_entity.id
_entity.type
_entity.pdbx_description
1 polymer ?
#
loop_
_entity_poly.entity_id
_entity_poly.type
_entity_poly.pdbx_seq_one_letter_code
_entity_poly.pdbx_strand_id
1 'polypeptide(L)'
;MPSRTIGNRQLKIENRQMIVGTGVDIAEVPRIAQAIARYGERFLRRIYTQAEMRYCDSKANRVERYAARFAAKEAAMKALGTGWNHGVRWVDCEVTRQPGGRPTMKFHGKAAEFASRLGTHNIALSLTHTAEQAFAQVILES
;
A
#
# COMPACT_ATOMS: atom_id res chain seq x y z
N MET A 1 -21.49 39.86 4.58
CA MET A 1 -20.63 38.90 5.31
C MET A 1 -21.14 37.48 5.28
N PRO A 2 -22.40 37.19 5.61
CA PRO A 2 -22.87 35.81 5.60
C PRO A 2 -22.74 35.12 4.23
N SER A 3 -23.09 35.81 3.14
CA SER A 3 -23.01 35.27 1.80
C SER A 3 -21.57 34.93 1.39
N ARG A 4 -20.62 35.80 1.75
CA ARG A 4 -19.20 35.58 1.44
C ARG A 4 -18.67 34.35 2.21
N THR A 5 -19.05 34.21 3.47
CA THR A 5 -18.65 33.05 4.28
C THR A 5 -19.21 31.77 3.74
N ILE A 6 -20.46 31.78 3.30
CA ILE A 6 -21.11 30.60 2.69
C ILE A 6 -20.41 30.23 1.40
N GLY A 7 -20.11 31.19 0.53
CA GLY A 7 -19.41 30.93 -0.73
C GLY A 7 -18.03 30.31 -0.52
N ASN A 8 -17.26 30.85 0.43
CA ASN A 8 -15.95 30.30 0.74
C ASN A 8 -16.05 28.89 1.31
N ARG A 9 -17.07 28.64 2.11
CA ARG A 9 -17.31 27.33 2.69
C ARG A 9 -17.65 26.30 1.61
N GLN A 10 -18.47 26.67 0.62
CA GLN A 10 -18.80 25.80 -0.50
C GLN A 10 -17.56 25.47 -1.34
N LEU A 11 -16.74 26.48 -1.65
CA LEU A 11 -15.50 26.27 -2.39
C LEU A 11 -14.56 25.32 -1.66
N LYS A 12 -14.45 25.45 -0.33
CA LYS A 12 -13.63 24.54 0.47
C LYS A 12 -14.16 23.11 0.44
N ILE A 13 -15.47 22.93 0.45
CA ILE A 13 -16.08 21.60 0.36
C ILE A 13 -15.80 20.97 -0.99
N GLU A 14 -15.94 21.71 -2.08
CA GLU A 14 -15.70 21.24 -3.45
C GLU A 14 -14.25 20.80 -3.65
N ASN A 15 -13.29 21.48 -3.01
CA ASN A 15 -11.87 21.17 -3.10
C ASN A 15 -11.37 20.27 -1.97
N ARG A 16 -12.29 19.78 -1.15
CA ARG A 16 -11.93 18.97 0.00
C ARG A 16 -11.51 17.57 -0.43
N GLN A 17 -10.40 17.12 0.12
CA GLN A 17 -9.98 15.73 -0.05
C GLN A 17 -10.94 14.81 0.69
N MET A 18 -11.27 13.68 0.06
CA MET A 18 -12.15 12.69 0.66
C MET A 18 -11.46 11.34 0.64
N ILE A 19 -11.79 10.52 1.61
CA ILE A 19 -11.36 9.14 1.62
C ILE A 19 -12.20 8.39 0.59
N VAL A 20 -11.52 7.76 -0.36
CA VAL A 20 -12.18 6.97 -1.42
C VAL A 20 -11.92 5.48 -1.31
N GLY A 21 -11.04 5.07 -0.40
CA GLY A 21 -10.80 3.67 -0.12
C GLY A 21 -9.94 3.48 1.11
N THR A 22 -10.19 2.43 1.86
CA THR A 22 -9.38 2.05 3.01
C THR A 22 -9.12 0.55 2.98
N GLY A 23 -7.95 0.15 3.46
CA GLY A 23 -7.62 -1.24 3.60
C GLY A 23 -6.69 -1.45 4.78
N VAL A 24 -6.85 -2.57 5.45
CA VAL A 24 -5.99 -2.99 6.54
C VAL A 24 -5.74 -4.47 6.38
N ASP A 25 -4.52 -4.91 6.68
CA ASP A 25 -4.18 -6.31 6.62
C ASP A 25 -3.11 -6.68 7.63
N ILE A 26 -3.04 -7.98 7.91
CA ILE A 26 -2.06 -8.57 8.81
C ILE A 26 -1.39 -9.71 8.06
N ALA A 27 -0.07 -9.79 8.13
CA ALA A 27 0.69 -10.90 7.60
C ALA A 27 1.43 -11.60 8.74
N GLU A 28 1.37 -12.93 8.75
CA GLU A 28 2.11 -13.73 9.72
C GLU A 28 3.55 -13.88 9.23
N VAL A 29 4.51 -13.34 9.98
CA VAL A 29 5.93 -13.40 9.61
C VAL A 29 6.41 -14.84 9.37
N PRO A 30 6.08 -15.83 10.24
CA PRO A 30 6.48 -17.21 9.98
C PRO A 30 5.97 -17.78 8.66
N ARG A 31 4.78 -17.38 8.22
CA ARG A 31 4.23 -17.84 6.93
C ARG A 31 5.01 -17.28 5.75
N ILE A 32 5.44 -16.02 5.84
CA ILE A 32 6.29 -15.41 4.82
C ILE A 32 7.67 -16.10 4.83
N ALA A 33 8.23 -16.36 6.02
CA ALA A 33 9.48 -17.09 6.15
C ALA A 33 9.40 -18.46 5.46
N GLN A 34 8.30 -19.20 5.68
CA GLN A 34 8.08 -20.50 5.06
C GLN A 34 7.97 -20.41 3.54
N ALA A 35 7.25 -19.40 3.03
CA ALA A 35 7.10 -19.19 1.59
C ALA A 35 8.46 -18.91 0.94
N ILE A 36 9.27 -18.06 1.56
CA ILE A 36 10.62 -17.74 1.07
C ILE A 36 11.50 -18.99 1.10
N ALA A 37 11.47 -19.75 2.20
CA ALA A 37 12.27 -20.95 2.33
C ALA A 37 11.87 -22.02 1.29
N ARG A 38 10.58 -22.14 1.01
CA ARG A 38 10.06 -23.19 0.12
C ARG A 38 10.20 -22.83 -1.35
N TYR A 39 9.92 -21.59 -1.72
CA TYR A 39 9.83 -21.17 -3.13
C TYR A 39 10.94 -20.20 -3.54
N GLY A 40 11.66 -19.63 -2.58
CA GLY A 40 12.81 -18.78 -2.86
C GLY A 40 12.47 -17.58 -3.73
N GLU A 41 13.32 -17.29 -4.71
CA GLU A 41 13.14 -16.14 -5.60
C GLU A 41 11.85 -16.19 -6.41
N ARG A 42 11.32 -17.36 -6.67
CA ARG A 42 10.07 -17.51 -7.39
C ARG A 42 8.92 -16.83 -6.67
N PHE A 43 8.84 -17.00 -5.34
CA PHE A 43 7.89 -16.30 -4.50
C PHE A 43 8.17 -14.79 -4.48
N LEU A 44 9.43 -14.43 -4.23
CA LEU A 44 9.81 -13.02 -4.10
C LEU A 44 9.52 -12.22 -5.38
N ARG A 45 9.90 -12.76 -6.53
CA ARG A 45 9.69 -12.05 -7.81
C ARG A 45 8.22 -11.91 -8.20
N ARG A 46 7.40 -12.83 -7.75
CA ARG A 46 5.96 -12.76 -8.00
C ARG A 46 5.29 -11.63 -7.21
N ILE A 47 5.77 -11.41 -6.00
CA ILE A 47 5.15 -10.49 -5.03
C ILE A 47 5.80 -9.11 -5.05
N TYR A 48 7.12 -9.05 -5.11
CA TYR A 48 7.87 -7.83 -4.85
C TYR A 48 8.61 -7.34 -6.08
N THR A 49 8.76 -6.00 -6.17
CA THR A 49 9.62 -5.40 -7.19
C THR A 49 11.09 -5.58 -6.80
N GLN A 50 12.00 -5.37 -7.75
CA GLN A 50 13.43 -5.44 -7.47
C GLN A 50 13.84 -4.40 -6.42
N ALA A 51 13.26 -3.21 -6.45
CA ALA A 51 13.55 -2.17 -5.47
C ALA A 51 13.13 -2.60 -4.07
N GLU A 52 11.95 -3.21 -3.94
CA GLU A 52 11.48 -3.75 -2.67
C GLU A 52 12.41 -4.86 -2.16
N MET A 53 12.84 -5.76 -3.04
CA MET A 53 13.75 -6.83 -2.66
C MET A 53 15.11 -6.29 -2.21
N ARG A 54 15.67 -5.32 -2.93
CA ARG A 54 16.94 -4.71 -2.52
C ARG A 54 16.85 -4.08 -1.14
N TYR A 55 15.75 -3.37 -0.89
CA TYR A 55 15.54 -2.74 0.42
C TYR A 55 15.45 -3.79 1.53
N CYS A 56 14.59 -4.78 1.37
CA CYS A 56 14.38 -5.81 2.39
C CYS A 56 15.66 -6.62 2.66
N ASP A 57 16.36 -7.00 1.60
CA ASP A 57 17.57 -7.80 1.71
C ASP A 57 18.72 -7.04 2.38
N SER A 58 18.68 -5.71 2.36
CA SER A 58 19.69 -4.89 3.02
C SER A 58 19.52 -4.81 4.53
N LYS A 59 18.44 -5.36 5.08
CA LYS A 59 18.12 -5.25 6.51
C LYS A 59 18.34 -6.58 7.21
N ALA A 60 18.77 -6.50 8.48
CA ALA A 60 18.97 -7.70 9.30
C ALA A 60 17.67 -8.47 9.52
N ASN A 61 16.55 -7.76 9.68
CA ASN A 61 15.22 -8.34 9.85
C ASN A 61 14.46 -8.43 8.53
N ARG A 62 15.11 -8.99 7.50
CA ARG A 62 14.57 -8.99 6.13
C ARG A 62 13.20 -9.64 6.02
N VAL A 63 12.97 -10.75 6.70
CA VAL A 63 11.68 -11.45 6.61
C VAL A 63 10.54 -10.61 7.16
N GLU A 64 10.76 -9.93 8.28
CA GLU A 64 9.78 -8.99 8.85
C GLU A 64 9.47 -7.87 7.87
N ARG A 65 10.49 -7.38 7.16
CA ARG A 65 10.34 -6.33 6.14
C ARG A 65 9.52 -6.83 4.95
N TYR A 66 9.78 -8.05 4.49
CA TYR A 66 8.97 -8.65 3.44
C TYR A 66 7.52 -8.85 3.89
N ALA A 67 7.31 -9.30 5.12
CA ALA A 67 5.96 -9.49 5.66
C ALA A 67 5.19 -8.17 5.74
N ALA A 68 5.85 -7.09 6.16
CA ALA A 68 5.22 -5.77 6.22
C ALA A 68 4.78 -5.30 4.82
N ARG A 69 5.62 -5.51 3.82
CA ARG A 69 5.29 -5.14 2.45
C ARG A 69 4.20 -6.02 1.87
N PHE A 70 4.18 -7.29 2.21
CA PHE A 70 3.10 -8.20 1.82
C PHE A 70 1.76 -7.71 2.37
N ALA A 71 1.71 -7.37 3.65
CA ALA A 71 0.51 -6.81 4.28
C ALA A 71 0.09 -5.50 3.60
N ALA A 72 1.05 -4.63 3.25
CA ALA A 72 0.77 -3.37 2.58
C ALA A 72 0.12 -3.60 1.21
N LYS A 73 0.59 -4.57 0.44
CA LYS A 73 0.03 -4.89 -0.88
C LYS A 73 -1.39 -5.41 -0.77
N GLU A 74 -1.65 -6.28 0.21
CA GLU A 74 -3.01 -6.77 0.45
C GLU A 74 -3.94 -5.66 0.93
N ALA A 75 -3.46 -4.81 1.84
CA ALA A 75 -4.22 -3.65 2.30
C ALA A 75 -4.56 -2.71 1.13
N ALA A 76 -3.61 -2.50 0.22
CA ALA A 76 -3.82 -1.68 -0.96
C ALA A 76 -4.90 -2.26 -1.87
N MET A 77 -4.88 -3.57 -2.10
CA MET A 77 -5.91 -4.22 -2.93
C MET A 77 -7.28 -4.14 -2.29
N LYS A 78 -7.36 -4.23 -0.96
CA LYS A 78 -8.62 -4.02 -0.24
C LYS A 78 -9.09 -2.58 -0.40
N ALA A 79 -8.18 -1.61 -0.30
CA ALA A 79 -8.52 -0.20 -0.46
C ALA A 79 -9.04 0.10 -1.88
N LEU A 80 -8.48 -0.55 -2.89
CA LEU A 80 -8.94 -0.45 -4.27
C LEU A 80 -10.27 -1.17 -4.52
N GLY A 81 -10.66 -2.07 -3.62
CA GLY A 81 -11.87 -2.86 -3.75
C GLY A 81 -11.75 -4.04 -4.72
N THR A 82 -10.53 -4.37 -5.14
CA THR A 82 -10.32 -5.40 -6.17
C THR A 82 -9.95 -6.76 -5.59
N GLY A 83 -9.37 -6.79 -4.37
CA GLY A 83 -8.63 -7.96 -3.94
C GLY A 83 -7.55 -8.25 -4.97
N TRP A 84 -7.14 -9.49 -5.09
CA TRP A 84 -6.13 -9.90 -6.07
C TRP A 84 -6.77 -10.52 -7.33
N ASN A 85 -8.06 -10.36 -7.50
CA ASN A 85 -8.80 -10.68 -8.73
C ASN A 85 -8.71 -9.50 -9.69
N HIS A 86 -9.41 -9.37 -10.73
CA HIS A 86 -9.51 -8.19 -11.59
C HIS A 86 -8.20 -7.76 -12.28
N GLY A 87 -7.20 -8.64 -12.34
CA GLY A 87 -5.97 -8.38 -13.08
C GLY A 87 -4.94 -7.51 -12.35
N VAL A 88 -5.17 -7.15 -11.10
CA VAL A 88 -4.18 -6.45 -10.28
C VAL A 88 -3.12 -7.45 -9.84
N ARG A 89 -1.85 -7.14 -10.11
CA ARG A 89 -0.73 -7.98 -9.70
C ARG A 89 -0.13 -7.46 -8.39
N TRP A 90 0.50 -8.32 -7.65
CA TRP A 90 1.20 -7.94 -6.43
C TRP A 90 2.21 -6.82 -6.66
N VAL A 91 2.99 -6.93 -7.73
CA VAL A 91 4.02 -5.93 -8.06
C VAL A 91 3.42 -4.59 -8.48
N ASP A 92 2.15 -4.55 -8.83
CA ASP A 92 1.47 -3.30 -9.19
C ASP A 92 1.24 -2.39 -7.98
N CYS A 93 1.32 -2.93 -6.78
CA CYS A 93 1.21 -2.18 -5.52
C CYS A 93 2.60 -2.11 -4.89
N GLU A 94 3.41 -1.15 -5.30
CA GLU A 94 4.80 -1.06 -4.87
C GLU A 94 4.94 -0.18 -3.64
N VAL A 95 5.60 -0.70 -2.60
CA VAL A 95 5.97 0.10 -1.43
C VAL A 95 7.30 0.78 -1.72
N THR A 96 7.27 2.12 -1.67
CA THR A 96 8.45 2.95 -1.85
C THR A 96 8.72 3.74 -0.58
N ARG A 97 9.77 4.54 -0.57
CA ARG A 97 10.12 5.36 0.59
C ARG A 97 10.34 6.78 0.14
N GLN A 98 9.73 7.71 0.84
CA GLN A 98 9.97 9.14 0.62
C GLN A 98 11.32 9.54 1.22
N PRO A 99 11.88 10.67 0.79
CA PRO A 99 13.03 11.25 1.48
C PRO A 99 12.71 11.38 2.98
N GLY A 100 13.64 10.93 3.82
CA GLY A 100 13.42 10.86 5.26
C GLY A 100 12.89 9.52 5.74
N GLY A 101 12.61 8.58 4.84
CA GLY A 101 12.34 7.19 5.19
C GLY A 101 10.89 6.80 5.42
N ARG A 102 9.92 7.71 5.25
CA ARG A 102 8.51 7.37 5.38
C ARG A 102 8.08 6.44 4.25
N PRO A 103 7.45 5.29 4.55
CA PRO A 103 6.95 4.43 3.49
C PRO A 103 5.75 5.06 2.78
N THR A 104 5.66 4.81 1.49
CA THR A 104 4.52 5.22 0.68
C THR A 104 4.24 4.12 -0.35
N MET A 105 3.13 4.26 -1.07
CA MET A 105 2.71 3.27 -2.06
C MET A 105 2.66 3.94 -3.42
N LYS A 106 3.15 3.22 -4.43
CA LYS A 106 3.03 3.65 -5.82
C LYS A 106 2.30 2.55 -6.60
N PHE A 107 1.23 2.93 -7.29
CA PHE A 107 0.47 2.01 -8.11
C PHE A 107 0.99 2.00 -9.54
N HIS A 108 0.99 0.80 -10.13
CA HIS A 108 1.34 0.56 -11.52
C HIS A 108 0.23 -0.26 -12.19
N GLY A 109 0.23 -0.31 -13.51
CA GLY A 109 -0.65 -1.20 -14.28
C GLY A 109 -2.12 -1.10 -13.90
N LYS A 110 -2.75 -2.23 -13.68
CA LYS A 110 -4.18 -2.30 -13.33
C LYS A 110 -4.48 -1.62 -12.00
N ALA A 111 -3.59 -1.68 -11.03
CA ALA A 111 -3.79 -0.99 -9.76
C ALA A 111 -3.91 0.52 -9.97
N ALA A 112 -3.07 1.09 -10.84
CA ALA A 112 -3.14 2.51 -11.17
C ALA A 112 -4.46 2.86 -11.87
N GLU A 113 -4.96 2.00 -12.74
CA GLU A 113 -6.24 2.21 -13.42
C GLU A 113 -7.41 2.25 -12.43
N PHE A 114 -7.45 1.29 -11.49
CA PHE A 114 -8.50 1.26 -10.47
C PHE A 114 -8.40 2.47 -9.53
N ALA A 115 -7.20 2.85 -9.13
CA ALA A 115 -6.99 4.03 -8.31
C ALA A 115 -7.48 5.30 -9.01
N SER A 116 -7.21 5.42 -10.30
CA SER A 116 -7.68 6.56 -11.11
C SER A 116 -9.20 6.62 -11.17
N ARG A 117 -9.87 5.49 -11.36
CA ARG A 117 -11.33 5.42 -11.39
C ARG A 117 -11.97 5.84 -10.09
N LEU A 118 -11.31 5.56 -8.96
CA LEU A 118 -11.77 6.01 -7.65
C LEU A 118 -11.50 7.49 -7.41
N GLY A 119 -10.74 8.14 -8.27
CA GLY A 119 -10.36 9.54 -8.09
C GLY A 119 -9.23 9.74 -7.09
N THR A 120 -8.38 8.73 -6.93
CA THR A 120 -7.27 8.77 -5.97
C THR A 120 -6.18 9.72 -6.43
N HIS A 121 -5.83 10.68 -5.58
CA HIS A 121 -4.70 11.59 -5.79
C HIS A 121 -3.63 11.45 -4.72
N ASN A 122 -3.94 10.84 -3.59
CA ASN A 122 -2.99 10.64 -2.50
C ASN A 122 -3.18 9.27 -1.87
N ILE A 123 -2.08 8.66 -1.46
CA ILE A 123 -2.08 7.38 -0.78
C ILE A 123 -1.33 7.54 0.53
N ALA A 124 -2.02 7.26 1.63
CA ALA A 124 -1.40 7.24 2.95
C ALA A 124 -1.16 5.78 3.34
N LEU A 125 0.05 5.49 3.80
CA LEU A 125 0.47 4.13 4.17
C LEU A 125 1.10 4.15 5.55
N SER A 126 0.66 3.23 6.41
CA SER A 126 1.28 2.96 7.70
C SER A 126 1.64 1.48 7.80
N LEU A 127 2.85 1.22 8.27
CA LEU A 127 3.36 -0.13 8.50
C LEU A 127 3.85 -0.25 9.93
N THR A 128 3.60 -1.41 10.55
CA THR A 128 4.21 -1.77 11.81
C THR A 128 4.41 -3.28 11.85
N HIS A 129 5.38 -3.73 12.62
CA HIS A 129 5.63 -5.16 12.72
C HIS A 129 6.28 -5.52 14.05
N THR A 130 6.05 -6.76 14.42
CA THR A 130 6.77 -7.46 15.49
C THR A 130 7.56 -8.60 14.84
N ALA A 131 8.19 -9.42 15.65
CA ALA A 131 8.86 -10.63 15.14
C ALA A 131 7.86 -11.63 14.53
N GLU A 132 6.60 -11.57 14.91
CA GLU A 132 5.60 -12.57 14.53
C GLU A 132 4.56 -12.05 13.54
N GLN A 133 4.25 -10.75 13.57
CA GLN A 133 3.18 -10.19 12.74
C GLN A 133 3.58 -8.86 12.15
N ALA A 134 3.06 -8.59 10.98
CA ALA A 134 3.17 -7.30 10.30
C ALA A 134 1.78 -6.77 9.99
N PHE A 135 1.59 -5.48 10.17
CA PHE A 135 0.33 -4.79 9.94
C PHE A 135 0.53 -3.68 8.93
N ALA A 136 -0.46 -3.48 8.09
CA ALA A 136 -0.47 -2.37 7.15
C ALA A 136 -1.85 -1.74 7.08
N GLN A 137 -1.86 -0.43 6.92
CA GLN A 137 -3.08 0.34 6.66
C GLN A 137 -2.84 1.23 5.46
N VAL A 138 -3.77 1.21 4.52
CA VAL A 138 -3.74 2.05 3.32
C VAL A 138 -5.01 2.89 3.29
N ILE A 139 -4.84 4.18 3.07
CA ILE A 139 -5.95 5.13 2.90
C ILE A 139 -5.75 5.81 1.55
N LEU A 140 -6.76 5.73 0.71
CA LEU A 140 -6.77 6.41 -0.58
C LEU A 140 -7.62 7.68 -0.46
N GLU A 141 -7.07 8.78 -0.91
CA GLU A 141 -7.71 10.09 -0.84
C GLU A 141 -7.83 10.71 -2.23
N SER A 142 -8.94 11.37 -2.46
CA SER A 142 -9.16 12.10 -3.71
C SER A 142 -8.38 13.40 -3.79
#